data_dbb816d25476b2a7eb78bd6ec2da9e42
#
_entry.id   dbb816d25476b2a7eb78bd6ec2da9e42
#
_cell.length_a   1.000
_cell.length_b   1.000
_cell.length_c   1.000
_cell.angle_alpha   90.00
_cell.angle_beta   90.00
_cell.angle_gamma   90.00
#
_symmetry.space_group_name_H-M   'P 1'
#
loop_
_entity.id
_entity.type
_entity.pdbx_description
1 polymer ?
#
loop_
_entity_poly.entity_id
_entity_poly.type
_entity_poly.pdbx_seq_one_letter_code
_entity_poly.pdbx_strand_id
1 'polypeptide(L)'
;MYGKHKYIDTVSKLEENKKGLNLTAFVATASSLFLWGIILFLASSVYGWVNSGPYGYGYKFVAVFGLFMGNIVMGRFSDRYGRKRIFILTVFLSAVGLYGAIASFNVYELFISVFIANFALGGDETVILAYVGESVSFARRSQYIVFITNMANFGVFLTAFVEFFYGLDIYASKFFIFSITSIVLVIVFVSRWLSVESPMWAAMSGRSDEYTTDATEELWNYSGRKIKRLALFEQISTATTIITGFFLLNIYFGSIYANQPFYFAVLTTFAGTVSGVALSLYVKKVPHRILPVISFPLMAVLLIFLAVVSGFETLPLNILIWILIARAFLSEIGWGSREVLQVELNHTMKRGTGIGNVRAFAYGILIIIYILTTFVNNSMEFYFMLLATVEIFGAMGAISWYLWGVETGTKAIL
;
A
#
# COMPACT_ATOMS: atom_id res chain seq x y z
N MET A 1 37.73 7.33 -15.50
CA MET A 1 36.85 6.69 -16.51
C MET A 1 36.96 5.17 -16.54
N TYR A 2 38.14 4.58 -16.44
CA TYR A 2 38.35 3.12 -16.51
C TYR A 2 37.70 2.30 -15.39
N GLY A 3 37.59 2.84 -14.18
CA GLY A 3 36.90 2.17 -13.05
C GLY A 3 35.37 2.08 -13.17
N LYS A 4 34.78 3.06 -13.84
CA LYS A 4 33.30 3.16 -13.98
C LYS A 4 32.75 2.12 -14.96
N HIS A 5 33.45 1.87 -16.08
CA HIS A 5 33.05 0.83 -17.05
C HIS A 5 33.19 -0.58 -16.50
N LYS A 6 34.29 -0.88 -15.78
CA LYS A 6 34.51 -2.20 -15.17
C LYS A 6 33.48 -2.49 -14.08
N TYR A 7 33.04 -1.47 -13.37
CA TYR A 7 32.02 -1.57 -12.33
C TYR A 7 30.63 -1.85 -12.93
N ILE A 8 30.22 -1.08 -13.97
CA ILE A 8 28.97 -1.27 -14.71
C ILE A 8 28.87 -2.68 -15.29
N ASP A 9 29.95 -3.20 -15.88
CA ASP A 9 30.01 -4.56 -16.41
C ASP A 9 29.91 -5.63 -15.30
N THR A 10 30.47 -5.38 -14.13
CA THR A 10 30.37 -6.32 -13.00
C THR A 10 28.99 -6.34 -12.42
N VAL A 11 28.35 -5.17 -12.25
CA VAL A 11 26.95 -5.06 -11.77
C VAL A 11 25.97 -5.66 -12.76
N SER A 12 26.14 -5.42 -14.08
CA SER A 12 25.27 -6.02 -15.10
C SER A 12 25.36 -7.55 -15.11
N LYS A 13 26.54 -8.12 -14.99
CA LYS A 13 26.76 -9.57 -14.91
C LYS A 13 26.21 -10.20 -13.63
N LEU A 14 26.33 -9.52 -12.50
CA LEU A 14 25.77 -9.98 -11.23
C LEU A 14 24.23 -9.90 -11.24
N GLU A 15 23.67 -8.89 -11.90
CA GLU A 15 22.22 -8.74 -12.05
C GLU A 15 21.60 -9.68 -13.10
N GLU A 16 22.32 -10.01 -14.18
CA GLU A 16 21.88 -11.03 -15.15
C GLU A 16 21.70 -12.41 -14.51
N ASN A 17 22.49 -12.74 -13.50
CA ASN A 17 22.42 -14.00 -12.77
C ASN A 17 21.32 -14.02 -11.68
N LYS A 18 20.74 -12.88 -11.27
CA LYS A 18 19.60 -12.86 -10.38
C LYS A 18 18.34 -13.32 -11.13
N LYS A 19 17.93 -14.54 -10.87
CA LYS A 19 16.61 -15.05 -11.25
C LYS A 19 15.54 -14.24 -10.47
N GLY A 20 14.35 -14.07 -11.07
CA GLY A 20 13.20 -13.52 -10.33
C GLY A 20 12.91 -14.31 -9.04
N LEU A 21 11.90 -13.88 -8.27
CA LEU A 21 11.46 -14.63 -7.09
C LEU A 21 11.21 -16.09 -7.46
N ASN A 22 11.67 -17.01 -6.61
CA ASN A 22 11.24 -18.40 -6.72
C ASN A 22 9.72 -18.49 -6.48
N LEU A 23 9.11 -19.58 -6.94
CA LEU A 23 7.66 -19.74 -6.87
C LEU A 23 7.11 -19.59 -5.45
N THR A 24 7.80 -20.15 -4.45
CA THR A 24 7.36 -20.09 -3.04
C THR A 24 7.39 -18.65 -2.50
N ALA A 25 8.43 -17.88 -2.80
CA ALA A 25 8.53 -16.47 -2.40
C ALA A 25 7.52 -15.59 -3.13
N PHE A 26 7.27 -15.85 -4.42
CA PHE A 26 6.24 -15.16 -5.19
C PHE A 26 4.84 -15.42 -4.62
N VAL A 27 4.49 -16.69 -4.39
CA VAL A 27 3.20 -17.06 -3.78
C VAL A 27 3.09 -16.44 -2.38
N ALA A 28 4.16 -16.52 -1.56
CA ALA A 28 4.16 -15.93 -0.22
C ALA A 28 3.85 -14.43 -0.22
N THR A 29 4.51 -13.67 -1.09
CA THR A 29 4.34 -12.21 -1.14
C THR A 29 3.00 -11.79 -1.77
N ALA A 30 2.61 -12.43 -2.87
CA ALA A 30 1.37 -12.14 -3.57
C ALA A 30 0.13 -12.50 -2.74
N SER A 31 0.07 -13.71 -2.16
CA SER A 31 -1.05 -14.13 -1.30
C SER A 31 -1.13 -13.35 0.00
N SER A 32 0.00 -12.87 0.52
CA SER A 32 0.00 -12.01 1.71
C SER A 32 -0.61 -10.65 1.43
N LEU A 33 -0.26 -9.99 0.31
CA LEU A 33 -0.90 -8.72 -0.03
C LEU A 33 -2.36 -8.90 -0.46
N PHE A 34 -2.73 -10.04 -1.02
CA PHE A 34 -4.12 -10.38 -1.21
C PHE A 34 -4.88 -10.46 0.13
N LEU A 35 -4.32 -11.16 1.13
CA LEU A 35 -4.86 -11.21 2.49
C LEU A 35 -4.88 -9.82 3.14
N TRP A 36 -3.85 -9.02 2.93
CA TRP A 36 -3.76 -7.62 3.37
C TRP A 36 -4.97 -6.81 2.88
N GLY A 37 -5.30 -6.93 1.59
CA GLY A 37 -6.47 -6.26 1.02
C GLY A 37 -7.79 -6.69 1.65
N ILE A 38 -7.98 -8.00 1.90
CA ILE A 38 -9.17 -8.53 2.58
C ILE A 38 -9.30 -7.89 3.97
N ILE A 39 -8.28 -7.96 4.79
CA ILE A 39 -8.31 -7.46 6.17
C ILE A 39 -8.49 -5.93 6.21
N LEU A 40 -7.83 -5.20 5.30
CA LEU A 40 -7.97 -3.74 5.22
C LEU A 40 -9.41 -3.33 4.95
N PHE A 41 -10.07 -3.99 3.99
CA PHE A 41 -11.46 -3.68 3.67
C PHE A 41 -12.40 -4.05 4.82
N LEU A 42 -12.16 -5.19 5.46
CA LEU A 42 -12.94 -5.62 6.62
C LEU A 42 -12.92 -4.59 7.75
N ALA A 43 -11.79 -3.94 7.99
CA ALA A 43 -11.70 -2.88 8.99
C ALA A 43 -12.70 -1.74 8.75
N SER A 44 -13.25 -1.59 7.54
CA SER A 44 -14.30 -0.61 7.23
C SER A 44 -15.73 -1.17 7.35
N SER A 45 -15.93 -2.49 7.32
CA SER A 45 -17.23 -3.15 7.30
C SER A 45 -17.62 -3.83 8.62
N VAL A 46 -16.67 -4.25 9.43
CA VAL A 46 -16.93 -5.06 10.64
C VAL A 46 -17.66 -4.33 11.78
N TYR A 47 -17.82 -3.02 11.70
CA TYR A 47 -18.51 -2.26 12.75
C TYR A 47 -19.97 -2.71 12.95
N GLY A 48 -20.61 -3.26 11.91
CA GLY A 48 -21.93 -3.83 11.97
C GLY A 48 -22.00 -5.24 12.59
N TRP A 49 -20.87 -5.89 12.83
CA TRP A 49 -20.82 -7.26 13.33
C TRP A 49 -21.14 -7.39 14.81
N VAL A 50 -21.00 -6.30 15.57
CA VAL A 50 -21.36 -6.21 16.99
C VAL A 50 -22.13 -4.91 17.23
N ASN A 51 -22.94 -4.89 18.29
CA ASN A 51 -23.58 -3.65 18.70
C ASN A 51 -22.52 -2.72 19.33
N SER A 52 -22.06 -1.75 18.56
CA SER A 52 -21.00 -0.83 18.96
C SER A 52 -21.51 0.41 19.69
N GLY A 53 -22.85 0.66 19.71
CA GLY A 53 -23.44 1.81 20.36
C GLY A 53 -22.75 3.14 19.99
N PRO A 54 -22.42 4.01 20.98
CA PRO A 54 -21.76 5.29 20.71
C PRO A 54 -20.28 5.14 20.23
N TYR A 55 -19.69 3.96 20.34
CA TYR A 55 -18.29 3.70 19.98
C TYR A 55 -18.09 3.36 18.50
N GLY A 56 -19.17 3.35 17.69
CA GLY A 56 -19.13 2.95 16.27
C GLY A 56 -18.10 3.68 15.41
N TYR A 57 -17.71 4.89 15.78
CA TYR A 57 -16.65 5.61 15.07
C TYR A 57 -15.23 5.21 15.51
N GLY A 58 -15.07 4.67 16.71
CA GLY A 58 -13.76 4.36 17.30
C GLY A 58 -12.98 3.30 16.54
N TYR A 59 -13.64 2.34 15.89
CA TYR A 59 -12.97 1.28 15.17
C TYR A 59 -12.11 1.78 14.00
N LYS A 60 -12.48 2.89 13.34
CA LYS A 60 -11.71 3.51 12.26
C LYS A 60 -10.36 4.03 12.76
N PHE A 61 -10.35 4.67 13.93
CA PHE A 61 -9.13 5.10 14.59
C PHE A 61 -8.26 3.92 14.98
N VAL A 62 -8.85 2.87 15.54
CA VAL A 62 -8.14 1.68 15.99
C VAL A 62 -7.44 0.99 14.83
N ALA A 63 -8.10 0.85 13.68
CA ALA A 63 -7.52 0.28 12.47
C ALA A 63 -6.33 1.10 11.97
N VAL A 64 -6.51 2.42 11.80
CA VAL A 64 -5.44 3.30 11.30
C VAL A 64 -4.28 3.39 12.30
N PHE A 65 -4.58 3.40 13.61
CA PHE A 65 -3.55 3.39 14.65
C PHE A 65 -2.76 2.07 14.65
N GLY A 66 -3.42 0.94 14.40
CA GLY A 66 -2.76 -0.34 14.18
C GLY A 66 -1.78 -0.28 13.01
N LEU A 67 -2.21 0.20 11.84
CA LEU A 67 -1.37 0.40 10.67
C LEU A 67 -0.18 1.34 10.95
N PHE A 68 -0.43 2.46 11.62
CA PHE A 68 0.60 3.42 12.03
C PHE A 68 1.70 2.74 12.87
N MET A 69 1.32 2.08 13.93
CA MET A 69 2.24 1.40 14.85
C MET A 69 2.95 0.22 14.19
N GLY A 70 2.23 -0.57 13.39
CA GLY A 70 2.77 -1.72 12.67
C GLY A 70 3.88 -1.33 11.71
N ASN A 71 3.70 -0.27 10.94
CA ASN A 71 4.72 0.25 10.04
C ASN A 71 6.01 0.65 10.78
N ILE A 72 5.89 1.33 11.92
CA ILE A 72 7.03 1.77 12.73
C ILE A 72 7.78 0.56 13.32
N VAL A 73 7.05 -0.34 13.95
CA VAL A 73 7.64 -1.43 14.73
C VAL A 73 8.21 -2.50 13.84
N MET A 74 7.38 -3.01 12.91
CA MET A 74 7.77 -4.15 12.06
C MET A 74 8.80 -3.76 11.00
N GLY A 75 8.78 -2.52 10.51
CA GLY A 75 9.82 -2.02 9.62
C GLY A 75 11.21 -2.09 10.26
N ARG A 76 11.34 -1.63 11.52
CA ARG A 76 12.60 -1.71 12.29
C ARG A 76 12.98 -3.14 12.65
N PHE A 77 11.99 -3.95 13.02
CA PHE A 77 12.24 -5.36 13.37
C PHE A 77 12.68 -6.15 12.15
N SER A 78 12.14 -5.89 10.96
CA SER A 78 12.57 -6.55 9.73
C SER A 78 14.03 -6.26 9.38
N ASP A 79 14.49 -5.03 9.59
CA ASP A 79 15.89 -4.66 9.38
C ASP A 79 16.83 -5.34 10.40
N ARG A 80 16.36 -5.55 11.63
CA ARG A 80 17.18 -6.13 12.72
C ARG A 80 17.19 -7.65 12.73
N TYR A 81 16.02 -8.28 12.55
CA TYR A 81 15.84 -9.72 12.78
C TYR A 81 15.72 -10.55 11.51
N GLY A 82 15.59 -9.90 10.34
CA GLY A 82 15.42 -10.52 9.03
C GLY A 82 14.00 -10.46 8.51
N ARG A 83 13.88 -10.56 7.19
CA ARG A 83 12.59 -10.41 6.50
C ARG A 83 11.69 -11.61 6.76
N LYS A 84 12.24 -12.84 6.66
CA LYS A 84 11.48 -14.08 6.85
C LYS A 84 10.85 -14.20 8.23
N ARG A 85 11.59 -13.85 9.29
CA ARG A 85 11.07 -13.98 10.67
C ARG A 85 9.88 -13.06 10.90
N ILE A 86 9.99 -11.83 10.42
CA ILE A 86 8.91 -10.84 10.56
C ILE A 86 7.73 -11.20 9.66
N PHE A 87 7.96 -11.76 8.47
CA PHE A 87 6.89 -12.34 7.66
C PHE A 87 6.04 -13.37 8.40
N ILE A 88 6.68 -14.32 9.10
CA ILE A 88 5.96 -15.35 9.85
C ILE A 88 5.18 -14.72 11.02
N LEU A 89 5.80 -13.74 11.71
CA LEU A 89 5.15 -13.04 12.81
C LEU A 89 3.91 -12.26 12.33
N THR A 90 4.01 -11.53 11.21
CA THR A 90 2.87 -10.74 10.69
C THR A 90 1.71 -11.63 10.26
N VAL A 91 1.96 -12.78 9.64
CA VAL A 91 0.89 -13.75 9.31
C VAL A 91 0.20 -14.28 10.56
N PHE A 92 0.98 -14.63 11.58
CA PHE A 92 0.42 -15.11 12.83
C PHE A 92 -0.47 -14.06 13.49
N LEU A 93 0.01 -12.81 13.58
CA LEU A 93 -0.78 -11.71 14.13
C LEU A 93 -2.01 -11.38 13.28
N SER A 94 -1.91 -11.45 11.94
CA SER A 94 -3.05 -11.29 11.04
C SER A 94 -4.12 -12.34 11.29
N ALA A 95 -3.73 -13.61 11.50
CA ALA A 95 -4.66 -14.68 11.83
C ALA A 95 -5.34 -14.45 13.19
N VAL A 96 -4.56 -14.11 14.22
CA VAL A 96 -5.09 -13.81 15.56
C VAL A 96 -6.09 -12.66 15.52
N GLY A 97 -5.73 -11.56 14.86
CA GLY A 97 -6.61 -10.39 14.76
C GLY A 97 -7.87 -10.67 13.93
N LEU A 98 -7.73 -11.34 12.78
CA LEU A 98 -8.86 -11.66 11.92
C LEU A 98 -9.86 -12.60 12.59
N TYR A 99 -9.39 -13.73 13.12
CA TYR A 99 -10.27 -14.68 13.79
C TYR A 99 -10.83 -14.14 15.09
N GLY A 100 -10.06 -13.31 15.81
CA GLY A 100 -10.56 -12.58 16.95
C GLY A 100 -11.71 -11.63 16.58
N ALA A 101 -11.63 -10.92 15.44
CA ALA A 101 -12.71 -10.07 14.95
C ALA A 101 -13.96 -10.87 14.57
N ILE A 102 -13.79 -12.01 13.88
CA ILE A 102 -14.90 -12.91 13.52
C ILE A 102 -15.60 -13.47 14.76
N ALA A 103 -14.83 -13.82 15.79
CA ALA A 103 -15.33 -14.42 17.04
C ALA A 103 -15.81 -13.37 18.07
N SER A 104 -15.66 -12.07 17.81
CA SER A 104 -16.02 -11.01 18.75
C SER A 104 -17.52 -10.97 19.04
N PHE A 105 -17.87 -10.84 20.33
CA PHE A 105 -19.23 -10.67 20.82
C PHE A 105 -19.52 -9.24 21.29
N ASN A 106 -18.47 -8.46 21.57
CA ASN A 106 -18.61 -7.08 22.04
C ASN A 106 -17.59 -6.15 21.36
N VAL A 107 -17.79 -4.85 21.53
CA VAL A 107 -17.02 -3.80 20.88
C VAL A 107 -15.54 -3.79 21.31
N TYR A 108 -15.21 -4.15 22.53
CA TYR A 108 -13.85 -4.14 23.04
C TYR A 108 -13.02 -5.29 22.43
N GLU A 109 -13.60 -6.47 22.35
CA GLU A 109 -12.97 -7.62 21.68
C GLU A 109 -12.74 -7.31 20.21
N LEU A 110 -13.71 -6.70 19.54
CA LEU A 110 -13.59 -6.27 18.15
C LEU A 110 -12.46 -5.25 17.98
N PHE A 111 -12.37 -4.24 18.86
CA PHE A 111 -11.33 -3.20 18.79
C PHE A 111 -9.92 -3.79 18.95
N ILE A 112 -9.72 -4.66 19.93
CA ILE A 112 -8.44 -5.33 20.15
C ILE A 112 -8.08 -6.18 18.92
N SER A 113 -9.02 -6.91 18.39
CA SER A 113 -8.83 -7.78 17.23
C SER A 113 -8.51 -6.98 15.96
N VAL A 114 -9.24 -5.91 15.69
CA VAL A 114 -8.98 -4.98 14.58
C VAL A 114 -7.62 -4.30 14.72
N PHE A 115 -7.25 -3.89 15.95
CA PHE A 115 -5.90 -3.34 16.20
C PHE A 115 -4.81 -4.35 15.86
N ILE A 116 -4.90 -5.57 16.36
CA ILE A 116 -3.90 -6.62 16.12
C ILE A 116 -3.79 -6.94 14.61
N ALA A 117 -4.92 -7.10 13.93
CA ALA A 117 -4.95 -7.36 12.49
C ALA A 117 -4.27 -6.22 11.71
N ASN A 118 -4.64 -4.97 11.97
CA ASN A 118 -4.08 -3.82 11.25
C ASN A 118 -2.63 -3.51 11.65
N PHE A 119 -2.22 -3.79 12.89
CA PHE A 119 -0.81 -3.75 13.29
C PHE A 119 0.03 -4.73 12.48
N ALA A 120 -0.46 -5.94 12.26
CA ALA A 120 0.18 -6.92 11.40
C ALA A 120 0.27 -6.43 9.95
N LEU A 121 -0.82 -5.86 9.41
CA LEU A 121 -0.86 -5.33 8.04
C LEU A 121 0.13 -4.20 7.82
N GLY A 122 0.25 -3.26 8.77
CA GLY A 122 1.22 -2.16 8.67
C GLY A 122 2.65 -2.68 8.56
N GLY A 123 2.95 -3.78 9.25
CA GLY A 123 4.24 -4.46 9.13
C GLY A 123 4.40 -5.24 7.83
N ASP A 124 3.38 -5.94 7.43
CA ASP A 124 3.44 -6.93 6.35
C ASP A 124 3.84 -6.31 5.01
N GLU A 125 3.14 -5.28 4.57
CA GLU A 125 3.43 -4.60 3.32
C GLU A 125 4.85 -4.01 3.29
N THR A 126 5.27 -3.37 4.39
CA THR A 126 6.63 -2.82 4.53
C THR A 126 7.71 -3.89 4.37
N VAL A 127 7.52 -5.06 4.98
CA VAL A 127 8.47 -6.17 4.92
C VAL A 127 8.47 -6.84 3.55
N ILE A 128 7.29 -6.98 2.92
CA ILE A 128 7.16 -7.51 1.55
C ILE A 128 7.91 -6.64 0.55
N LEU A 129 7.72 -5.32 0.59
CA LEU A 129 8.40 -4.39 -0.31
C LEU A 129 9.92 -4.45 -0.15
N ALA A 130 10.42 -4.48 1.09
CA ALA A 130 11.84 -4.65 1.36
C ALA A 130 12.34 -5.99 0.80
N TYR A 131 11.64 -7.10 1.08
CA TYR A 131 12.00 -8.43 0.61
C TYR A 131 12.05 -8.53 -0.92
N VAL A 132 11.01 -8.05 -1.61
CA VAL A 132 10.93 -8.07 -3.09
C VAL A 132 12.04 -7.22 -3.69
N GLY A 133 12.26 -6.02 -3.13
CA GLY A 133 13.33 -5.13 -3.56
C GLY A 133 14.73 -5.71 -3.45
N GLU A 134 14.95 -6.60 -2.47
CA GLU A 134 16.23 -7.25 -2.21
C GLU A 134 16.41 -8.59 -2.93
N SER A 135 15.32 -9.24 -3.30
CA SER A 135 15.33 -10.61 -3.87
C SER A 135 15.18 -10.63 -5.39
N VAL A 136 14.66 -9.55 -5.99
CA VAL A 136 14.42 -9.48 -7.45
C VAL A 136 15.49 -8.66 -8.13
N SER A 137 15.93 -9.10 -9.33
CA SER A 137 16.87 -8.33 -10.16
C SER A 137 16.31 -6.94 -10.49
N PHE A 138 17.18 -5.96 -10.58
CA PHE A 138 16.83 -4.57 -10.88
C PHE A 138 15.93 -4.44 -12.12
N ALA A 139 16.25 -5.17 -13.20
CA ALA A 139 15.53 -5.13 -14.47
C ALA A 139 14.05 -5.59 -14.39
N ARG A 140 13.69 -6.39 -13.39
CA ARG A 140 12.34 -6.93 -13.22
C ARG A 140 11.65 -6.43 -11.95
N ARG A 141 12.38 -5.74 -11.08
CA ARG A 141 11.94 -5.34 -9.74
C ARG A 141 10.63 -4.55 -9.77
N SER A 142 10.54 -3.53 -10.60
CA SER A 142 9.35 -2.70 -10.73
C SER A 142 8.09 -3.48 -11.15
N GLN A 143 8.25 -4.46 -12.05
CA GLN A 143 7.14 -5.32 -12.45
C GLN A 143 6.63 -6.19 -11.29
N TYR A 144 7.56 -6.82 -10.54
CA TYR A 144 7.19 -7.64 -9.39
C TYR A 144 6.55 -6.81 -8.28
N ILE A 145 7.10 -5.62 -7.98
CA ILE A 145 6.53 -4.72 -6.98
C ILE A 145 5.09 -4.37 -7.35
N VAL A 146 4.86 -3.83 -8.55
CA VAL A 146 3.53 -3.39 -8.98
C VAL A 146 2.54 -4.57 -9.03
N PHE A 147 2.94 -5.72 -9.54
CA PHE A 147 2.06 -6.89 -9.59
C PHE A 147 1.69 -7.39 -8.19
N ILE A 148 2.68 -7.54 -7.31
CA ILE A 148 2.48 -8.05 -5.95
C ILE A 148 1.64 -7.06 -5.12
N THR A 149 1.90 -5.75 -5.22
CA THR A 149 1.10 -4.75 -4.50
C THR A 149 -0.33 -4.66 -5.01
N ASN A 150 -0.55 -4.87 -6.31
CA ASN A 150 -1.90 -4.93 -6.88
C ASN A 150 -2.74 -6.11 -6.35
N MET A 151 -2.12 -7.16 -5.79
CA MET A 151 -2.87 -8.23 -5.12
C MET A 151 -3.66 -7.70 -3.92
N ALA A 152 -3.23 -6.61 -3.29
CA ALA A 152 -4.00 -5.94 -2.25
C ALA A 152 -5.35 -5.41 -2.80
N ASN A 153 -5.34 -4.75 -3.96
CA ASN A 153 -6.58 -4.31 -4.60
C ASN A 153 -7.50 -5.47 -4.97
N PHE A 154 -6.93 -6.58 -5.45
CA PHE A 154 -7.72 -7.78 -5.73
C PHE A 154 -8.35 -8.35 -4.45
N GLY A 155 -7.64 -8.33 -3.32
CA GLY A 155 -8.20 -8.71 -2.01
C GLY A 155 -9.33 -7.77 -1.57
N VAL A 156 -9.14 -6.46 -1.71
CA VAL A 156 -10.19 -5.45 -1.41
C VAL A 156 -11.39 -5.65 -2.32
N PHE A 157 -11.18 -5.84 -3.62
CA PHE A 157 -12.25 -6.08 -4.60
C PHE A 157 -13.08 -7.33 -4.24
N LEU A 158 -12.41 -8.45 -3.96
CA LEU A 158 -13.11 -9.68 -3.59
C LEU A 158 -13.94 -9.50 -2.32
N THR A 159 -13.40 -8.84 -1.31
CA THR A 159 -14.13 -8.59 -0.06
C THR A 159 -15.30 -7.65 -0.27
N ALA A 160 -15.11 -6.56 -1.03
CA ALA A 160 -16.18 -5.65 -1.39
C ALA A 160 -17.31 -6.36 -2.17
N PHE A 161 -16.93 -7.29 -3.05
CA PHE A 161 -17.87 -8.10 -3.81
C PHE A 161 -18.69 -9.03 -2.91
N VAL A 162 -18.05 -9.70 -1.95
CA VAL A 162 -18.75 -10.53 -0.96
C VAL A 162 -19.70 -9.67 -0.10
N GLU A 163 -19.21 -8.54 0.39
CA GLU A 163 -20.03 -7.62 1.20
C GLU A 163 -21.18 -6.99 0.40
N PHE A 164 -21.02 -6.79 -0.89
CA PHE A 164 -22.11 -6.30 -1.75
C PHE A 164 -23.29 -7.26 -1.81
N PHE A 165 -23.04 -8.58 -1.83
CA PHE A 165 -24.10 -9.59 -1.88
C PHE A 165 -24.60 -10.03 -0.50
N TYR A 166 -23.72 -10.08 0.49
CA TYR A 166 -23.99 -10.71 1.78
C TYR A 166 -23.80 -9.78 2.98
N GLY A 167 -23.36 -8.53 2.79
CA GLY A 167 -23.03 -7.63 3.89
C GLY A 167 -24.21 -7.25 4.81
N LEU A 168 -25.45 -7.45 4.34
CA LEU A 168 -26.66 -7.29 5.16
C LEU A 168 -26.94 -8.52 6.03
N ASP A 169 -26.40 -9.70 5.67
CA ASP A 169 -26.45 -10.92 6.48
C ASP A 169 -25.09 -11.17 7.15
N ILE A 170 -25.00 -10.76 8.41
CA ILE A 170 -23.77 -10.84 9.21
C ILE A 170 -23.22 -12.27 9.27
N TYR A 171 -24.10 -13.26 9.35
CA TYR A 171 -23.67 -14.68 9.45
C TYR A 171 -23.09 -15.17 8.12
N ALA A 172 -23.75 -14.85 7.02
CA ALA A 172 -23.26 -15.19 5.69
C ALA A 172 -21.94 -14.47 5.39
N SER A 173 -21.83 -13.16 5.68
CA SER A 173 -20.60 -12.38 5.52
C SER A 173 -19.45 -13.00 6.34
N LYS A 174 -19.63 -13.23 7.64
CA LYS A 174 -18.64 -13.89 8.50
C LYS A 174 -18.23 -15.25 7.97
N PHE A 175 -19.17 -16.07 7.50
CA PHE A 175 -18.90 -17.41 6.98
C PHE A 175 -18.03 -17.37 5.71
N PHE A 176 -18.39 -16.54 4.73
CA PHE A 176 -17.63 -16.42 3.48
C PHE A 176 -16.24 -15.86 3.73
N ILE A 177 -16.11 -14.82 4.55
CA ILE A 177 -14.83 -14.23 4.90
C ILE A 177 -13.96 -15.22 5.66
N PHE A 178 -14.49 -15.93 6.65
CA PHE A 178 -13.78 -16.98 7.36
C PHE A 178 -13.26 -18.06 6.39
N SER A 179 -14.11 -18.54 5.48
CA SER A 179 -13.77 -19.59 4.54
C SER A 179 -12.64 -19.18 3.59
N ILE A 180 -12.76 -18.00 2.95
CA ILE A 180 -11.76 -17.49 2.02
C ILE A 180 -10.43 -17.23 2.75
N THR A 181 -10.49 -16.54 3.88
CA THR A 181 -9.28 -16.17 4.62
C THR A 181 -8.57 -17.36 5.22
N SER A 182 -9.29 -18.41 5.62
CA SER A 182 -8.68 -19.65 6.12
C SER A 182 -7.83 -20.34 5.04
N ILE A 183 -8.34 -20.43 3.82
CA ILE A 183 -7.60 -20.99 2.68
C ILE A 183 -6.36 -20.13 2.40
N VAL A 184 -6.53 -18.81 2.31
CA VAL A 184 -5.43 -17.89 2.02
C VAL A 184 -4.38 -17.92 3.12
N LEU A 185 -4.78 -17.93 4.41
CA LEU A 185 -3.85 -18.00 5.54
C LEU A 185 -3.00 -19.28 5.51
N VAL A 186 -3.58 -20.43 5.16
CA VAL A 186 -2.81 -21.67 5.01
C VAL A 186 -1.78 -21.52 3.90
N ILE A 187 -2.18 -20.99 2.73
CA ILE A 187 -1.26 -20.76 1.60
C ILE A 187 -0.13 -19.80 2.01
N VAL A 188 -0.46 -18.70 2.65
CA VAL A 188 0.51 -17.68 3.11
C VAL A 188 1.46 -18.29 4.13
N PHE A 189 0.94 -18.96 5.14
CA PHE A 189 1.76 -19.56 6.20
C PHE A 189 2.74 -20.60 5.65
N VAL A 190 2.26 -21.55 4.86
CA VAL A 190 3.10 -22.60 4.26
C VAL A 190 4.14 -22.00 3.32
N SER A 191 3.73 -21.10 2.42
CA SER A 191 4.66 -20.49 1.45
C SER A 191 5.72 -19.62 2.13
N ARG A 192 5.37 -18.89 3.21
CA ARG A 192 6.35 -18.12 4.00
C ARG A 192 7.29 -19.00 4.79
N TRP A 193 6.79 -20.09 5.33
CA TRP A 193 7.65 -21.05 6.04
C TRP A 193 8.70 -21.65 5.10
N LEU A 194 8.30 -22.00 3.88
CA LEU A 194 9.17 -22.57 2.85
C LEU A 194 10.05 -21.51 2.14
N SER A 195 9.73 -20.22 2.22
CA SER A 195 10.52 -19.18 1.59
C SER A 195 11.89 -19.03 2.25
N VAL A 196 12.88 -18.56 1.48
CA VAL A 196 14.22 -18.27 1.98
C VAL A 196 14.31 -16.84 2.51
N GLU A 197 15.34 -16.54 3.31
CA GLU A 197 15.62 -15.19 3.75
C GLU A 197 16.05 -14.30 2.56
N SER A 198 15.90 -12.98 2.70
CA SER A 198 16.38 -12.02 1.70
C SER A 198 17.90 -12.18 1.48
N PRO A 199 18.34 -12.43 0.23
CA PRO A 199 19.77 -12.63 -0.04
C PRO A 199 20.62 -11.41 0.33
N MET A 200 20.15 -10.20 0.00
CA MET A 200 20.87 -8.97 0.32
C MET A 200 20.95 -8.71 1.82
N TRP A 201 19.85 -8.90 2.54
CA TRP A 201 19.87 -8.75 3.99
C TRP A 201 20.78 -9.79 4.65
N ALA A 202 20.73 -11.03 4.19
CA ALA A 202 21.59 -12.11 4.72
C ALA A 202 23.08 -11.79 4.51
N ALA A 203 23.47 -11.32 3.32
CA ALA A 203 24.83 -10.92 3.02
C ALA A 203 25.30 -9.75 3.89
N MET A 204 24.50 -8.67 3.98
CA MET A 204 24.87 -7.49 4.75
C MET A 204 24.84 -7.70 6.26
N SER A 205 24.10 -8.69 6.75
CA SER A 205 24.09 -9.09 8.17
C SER A 205 25.21 -10.07 8.54
N GLY A 206 26.15 -10.36 7.62
CA GLY A 206 27.25 -11.31 7.83
C GLY A 206 26.80 -12.78 7.91
N ARG A 207 25.62 -13.09 7.35
CA ARG A 207 25.05 -14.45 7.34
C ARG A 207 25.21 -15.18 6.02
N SER A 208 25.80 -14.52 5.03
CA SER A 208 26.13 -15.09 3.71
C SER A 208 27.40 -14.43 3.19
N ASP A 209 28.26 -15.21 2.55
CA ASP A 209 29.49 -14.70 1.91
C ASP A 209 29.23 -14.09 0.52
N GLU A 210 28.00 -14.22 0.03
CA GLU A 210 27.60 -13.77 -1.30
C GLU A 210 27.08 -12.32 -1.24
N TYR A 211 28.01 -11.35 -1.24
CA TYR A 211 27.69 -9.93 -1.27
C TYR A 211 27.41 -9.44 -2.69
N THR A 212 26.19 -8.99 -2.94
CA THR A 212 25.82 -8.30 -4.18
C THR A 212 25.45 -6.85 -3.88
N THR A 213 26.26 -5.91 -4.35
CA THR A 213 25.95 -4.46 -4.30
C THR A 213 24.70 -4.17 -5.13
N ASP A 214 23.76 -3.40 -4.57
CA ASP A 214 22.58 -2.94 -5.29
C ASP A 214 22.92 -1.67 -6.08
N ALA A 215 22.57 -1.62 -7.36
CA ALA A 215 22.76 -0.43 -8.20
C ALA A 215 22.07 0.83 -7.62
N THR A 216 20.95 0.64 -6.91
CA THR A 216 20.23 1.72 -6.21
C THR A 216 21.00 2.25 -5.00
N GLU A 217 21.79 1.40 -4.33
CA GLU A 217 22.63 1.79 -3.20
C GLU A 217 23.74 2.74 -3.63
N GLU A 218 24.33 2.50 -4.78
CA GLU A 218 25.35 3.37 -5.36
C GLU A 218 24.76 4.72 -5.76
N LEU A 219 23.63 4.74 -6.47
CA LEU A 219 22.90 5.96 -6.78
C LEU A 219 22.60 6.76 -5.51
N TRP A 220 22.22 6.09 -4.44
CA TRP A 220 21.92 6.73 -3.16
C TRP A 220 23.17 7.29 -2.47
N ASN A 221 24.29 6.59 -2.53
CA ASN A 221 25.55 7.04 -1.96
C ASN A 221 26.13 8.26 -2.69
N TYR A 222 25.98 8.31 -4.01
CA TYR A 222 26.40 9.46 -4.83
C TYR A 222 25.41 10.65 -4.79
N SER A 223 24.18 10.44 -4.32
CA SER A 223 23.17 11.48 -4.26
C SER A 223 23.46 12.49 -3.16
N GLY A 224 23.52 13.76 -3.53
CA GLY A 224 23.71 14.86 -2.57
C GLY A 224 22.52 15.02 -1.61
N ARG A 225 22.73 15.76 -0.50
CA ARG A 225 21.68 16.02 0.52
C ARG A 225 20.39 16.61 -0.07
N LYS A 226 20.48 17.41 -1.14
CA LYS A 226 19.32 18.01 -1.81
C LYS A 226 18.43 16.93 -2.43
N ILE A 227 19.02 15.98 -3.16
CA ILE A 227 18.28 14.88 -3.80
C ILE A 227 17.62 13.99 -2.73
N LYS A 228 18.32 13.68 -1.62
CA LYS A 228 17.76 12.88 -0.52
C LYS A 228 16.55 13.55 0.15
N ARG A 229 16.58 14.87 0.34
CA ARG A 229 15.43 15.62 0.87
C ARG A 229 14.25 15.64 -0.11
N LEU A 230 14.55 15.80 -1.40
CA LEU A 230 13.55 15.77 -2.45
C LEU A 230 12.88 14.39 -2.56
N ALA A 231 13.68 13.31 -2.49
CA ALA A 231 13.18 11.94 -2.46
C ALA A 231 12.27 11.67 -1.24
N LEU A 232 12.65 12.19 -0.07
CA LEU A 232 11.82 12.08 1.14
C LEU A 232 10.51 12.86 0.99
N PHE A 233 10.56 14.07 0.42
CA PHE A 233 9.37 14.89 0.16
C PHE A 233 8.41 14.19 -0.82
N GLU A 234 8.92 13.65 -1.91
CA GLU A 234 8.13 12.86 -2.86
C GLU A 234 7.46 11.67 -2.17
N GLN A 235 8.23 10.85 -1.44
CA GLN A 235 7.69 9.67 -0.77
C GLN A 235 6.62 10.02 0.27
N ILE A 236 6.82 11.07 1.07
CA ILE A 236 5.85 11.51 2.09
C ILE A 236 4.59 12.04 1.45
N SER A 237 4.70 12.93 0.45
CA SER A 237 3.55 13.57 -0.17
C SER A 237 2.69 12.56 -0.92
N THR A 238 3.30 11.70 -1.73
CA THR A 238 2.59 10.67 -2.49
C THR A 238 1.99 9.59 -1.59
N ALA A 239 2.69 9.14 -0.54
CA ALA A 239 2.15 8.21 0.44
C ALA A 239 0.95 8.80 1.20
N THR A 240 1.06 10.07 1.64
CA THR A 240 -0.03 10.77 2.32
C THR A 240 -1.26 10.85 1.42
N THR A 241 -1.08 11.21 0.17
CA THR A 241 -2.17 11.33 -0.80
C THR A 241 -2.88 10.02 -1.04
N ILE A 242 -2.15 8.95 -1.36
CA ILE A 242 -2.76 7.65 -1.65
C ILE A 242 -3.47 7.08 -0.42
N ILE A 243 -2.81 7.07 0.73
CA ILE A 243 -3.37 6.51 1.97
C ILE A 243 -4.58 7.32 2.42
N THR A 244 -4.45 8.64 2.53
CA THR A 244 -5.54 9.50 2.99
C THR A 244 -6.72 9.48 2.00
N GLY A 245 -6.43 9.55 0.70
CA GLY A 245 -7.45 9.50 -0.35
C GLY A 245 -8.25 8.19 -0.32
N PHE A 246 -7.59 7.04 -0.15
CA PHE A 246 -8.28 5.75 -0.03
C PHE A 246 -9.23 5.72 1.18
N PHE A 247 -8.75 6.10 2.35
CA PHE A 247 -9.54 6.04 3.58
C PHE A 247 -10.67 7.07 3.62
N LEU A 248 -10.44 8.30 3.16
CA LEU A 248 -11.49 9.33 3.12
C LEU A 248 -12.61 8.97 2.14
N LEU A 249 -12.29 8.45 0.96
CA LEU A 249 -13.32 8.02 0.01
C LEU A 249 -14.21 6.92 0.60
N ASN A 250 -13.63 5.91 1.23
CA ASN A 250 -14.41 4.83 1.83
C ASN A 250 -15.33 5.34 2.96
N ILE A 251 -14.87 6.29 3.77
CA ILE A 251 -15.70 6.89 4.83
C ILE A 251 -16.87 7.65 4.22
N TYR A 252 -16.59 8.51 3.25
CA TYR A 252 -17.59 9.37 2.64
C TYR A 252 -18.69 8.55 1.97
N PHE A 253 -18.33 7.62 1.10
CA PHE A 253 -19.31 6.79 0.40
C PHE A 253 -20.09 5.86 1.31
N GLY A 254 -19.47 5.33 2.36
CA GLY A 254 -20.17 4.54 3.37
C GLY A 254 -21.26 5.32 4.10
N SER A 255 -21.12 6.65 4.24
CA SER A 255 -22.10 7.48 4.93
C SER A 255 -23.26 7.96 4.05
N ILE A 256 -23.02 8.19 2.75
CA ILE A 256 -24.04 8.75 1.83
C ILE A 256 -24.91 7.66 1.19
N TYR A 257 -24.31 6.53 0.86
CA TYR A 257 -24.97 5.44 0.16
C TYR A 257 -25.22 4.25 1.09
N ALA A 258 -25.77 4.53 2.28
CA ALA A 258 -26.08 3.52 3.30
C ALA A 258 -26.93 2.33 2.77
N ASN A 259 -27.70 2.53 1.70
CA ASN A 259 -28.48 1.47 1.08
C ASN A 259 -27.68 0.58 0.10
N GLN A 260 -26.53 1.04 -0.40
CA GLN A 260 -25.64 0.26 -1.26
C GLN A 260 -24.16 0.68 -1.10
N PRO A 261 -23.60 0.64 0.12
CA PRO A 261 -22.25 1.17 0.39
C PRO A 261 -21.15 0.43 -0.37
N PHE A 262 -21.34 -0.83 -0.72
CA PHE A 262 -20.34 -1.68 -1.34
C PHE A 262 -20.31 -1.58 -2.87
N TYR A 263 -21.33 -1.06 -3.52
CA TYR A 263 -21.41 -0.93 -4.98
C TYR A 263 -20.24 -0.10 -5.54
N PHE A 264 -19.98 1.06 -4.95
CA PHE A 264 -18.85 1.90 -5.35
C PHE A 264 -17.51 1.25 -5.06
N ALA A 265 -17.37 0.59 -3.91
CA ALA A 265 -16.16 -0.11 -3.56
C ALA A 265 -15.84 -1.21 -4.57
N VAL A 266 -16.84 -1.97 -5.03
CA VAL A 266 -16.67 -2.98 -6.08
C VAL A 266 -16.17 -2.36 -7.37
N LEU A 267 -16.80 -1.28 -7.86
CA LEU A 267 -16.43 -0.65 -9.13
C LEU A 267 -15.04 -0.01 -9.09
N THR A 268 -14.75 0.75 -8.03
CA THR A 268 -13.49 1.48 -7.91
C THR A 268 -12.30 0.52 -7.70
N THR A 269 -12.49 -0.53 -6.88
CA THR A 269 -11.42 -1.51 -6.64
C THR A 269 -11.21 -2.45 -7.82
N PHE A 270 -12.26 -2.76 -8.57
CA PHE A 270 -12.12 -3.45 -9.85
C PHE A 270 -11.30 -2.61 -10.84
N ALA A 271 -11.62 -1.33 -10.99
CA ALA A 271 -10.86 -0.41 -11.85
C ALA A 271 -9.39 -0.31 -11.43
N GLY A 272 -9.11 -0.21 -10.12
CA GLY A 272 -7.76 -0.26 -9.57
C GLY A 272 -7.05 -1.56 -9.92
N THR A 273 -7.70 -2.70 -9.71
CA THR A 273 -7.12 -4.02 -10.03
C THR A 273 -6.73 -4.12 -11.52
N VAL A 274 -7.62 -3.70 -12.42
CA VAL A 274 -7.34 -3.69 -13.88
C VAL A 274 -6.17 -2.76 -14.21
N SER A 275 -6.16 -1.56 -13.62
CA SER A 275 -5.08 -0.58 -13.79
C SER A 275 -3.72 -1.12 -13.32
N GLY A 276 -3.66 -1.78 -12.15
CA GLY A 276 -2.44 -2.35 -11.62
C GLY A 276 -1.90 -3.51 -12.44
N VAL A 277 -2.77 -4.37 -12.97
CA VAL A 277 -2.36 -5.41 -13.93
C VAL A 277 -1.75 -4.77 -15.17
N ALA A 278 -2.44 -3.77 -15.78
CA ALA A 278 -1.93 -3.07 -16.95
C ALA A 278 -0.58 -2.39 -16.65
N LEU A 279 -0.47 -1.68 -15.52
CA LEU A 279 0.78 -1.03 -15.12
C LEU A 279 1.92 -2.06 -14.95
N SER A 280 1.68 -3.19 -14.32
CA SER A 280 2.69 -4.22 -14.10
C SER A 280 3.33 -4.73 -15.40
N LEU A 281 2.59 -4.73 -16.51
CA LEU A 281 3.09 -5.15 -17.82
C LEU A 281 4.00 -4.09 -18.48
N TYR A 282 3.76 -2.81 -18.20
CA TYR A 282 4.41 -1.70 -18.90
C TYR A 282 5.41 -0.91 -18.04
N VAL A 283 5.36 -1.01 -16.70
CA VAL A 283 6.15 -0.18 -15.77
C VAL A 283 7.65 -0.19 -16.07
N LYS A 284 8.23 -1.32 -16.46
CA LYS A 284 9.68 -1.40 -16.82
C LYS A 284 10.07 -0.62 -18.07
N LYS A 285 9.10 -0.26 -18.93
CA LYS A 285 9.33 0.47 -20.18
C LYS A 285 9.23 1.98 -20.00
N VAL A 286 8.68 2.44 -18.87
CA VAL A 286 8.43 3.84 -18.56
C VAL A 286 9.48 4.33 -17.55
N PRO A 287 10.06 5.53 -17.73
CA PRO A 287 10.91 6.14 -16.71
C PRO A 287 10.14 6.28 -15.39
N HIS A 288 10.72 5.79 -14.29
CA HIS A 288 10.00 5.73 -13.00
C HIS A 288 9.62 7.11 -12.47
N ARG A 289 10.41 8.15 -12.76
CA ARG A 289 10.09 9.52 -12.34
C ARG A 289 8.88 10.14 -13.06
N ILE A 290 8.44 9.58 -14.21
CA ILE A 290 7.30 10.09 -14.98
C ILE A 290 5.97 9.56 -14.42
N LEU A 291 5.95 8.35 -13.88
CA LEU A 291 4.73 7.69 -13.41
C LEU A 291 3.95 8.53 -12.36
N PRO A 292 4.60 9.10 -11.31
CA PRO A 292 3.88 9.92 -10.35
C PRO A 292 3.24 11.16 -10.99
N VAL A 293 3.92 11.79 -11.95
CA VAL A 293 3.42 13.02 -12.62
C VAL A 293 2.22 12.74 -13.52
N ILE A 294 2.10 11.54 -14.07
CA ILE A 294 0.89 11.15 -14.81
C ILE A 294 -0.29 10.98 -13.86
N SER A 295 -0.08 10.42 -12.69
CA SER A 295 -1.16 10.04 -11.77
C SER A 295 -1.62 11.21 -10.88
N PHE A 296 -0.73 11.73 -10.03
CA PHE A 296 -1.13 12.65 -8.96
C PHE A 296 -1.72 13.99 -9.44
N PRO A 297 -1.18 14.68 -10.47
CA PRO A 297 -1.80 15.90 -10.96
C PRO A 297 -3.19 15.67 -11.58
N LEU A 298 -3.38 14.57 -12.31
CA LEU A 298 -4.69 14.25 -12.89
C LEU A 298 -5.72 13.91 -11.80
N MET A 299 -5.34 13.18 -10.76
CA MET A 299 -6.21 12.96 -9.61
C MET A 299 -6.59 14.27 -8.92
N ALA A 300 -5.64 15.19 -8.73
CA ALA A 300 -5.91 16.50 -8.16
C ALA A 300 -6.92 17.30 -9.01
N VAL A 301 -6.76 17.32 -10.33
CA VAL A 301 -7.71 17.97 -11.26
C VAL A 301 -9.11 17.39 -11.12
N LEU A 302 -9.26 16.05 -11.09
CA LEU A 302 -10.56 15.39 -10.92
C LEU A 302 -11.24 15.77 -9.60
N LEU A 303 -10.49 15.82 -8.50
CA LEU A 303 -11.06 16.15 -7.19
C LEU A 303 -11.32 17.65 -7.01
N ILE A 304 -10.51 18.53 -7.60
CA ILE A 304 -10.81 19.96 -7.68
C ILE A 304 -12.13 20.17 -8.43
N PHE A 305 -12.30 19.49 -9.57
CA PHE A 305 -13.55 19.55 -10.33
C PHE A 305 -14.75 19.12 -9.48
N LEU A 306 -14.64 17.99 -8.77
CA LEU A 306 -15.69 17.50 -7.88
C LEU A 306 -15.97 18.49 -6.73
N ALA A 307 -14.93 19.08 -6.13
CA ALA A 307 -15.09 20.06 -5.06
C ALA A 307 -15.83 21.32 -5.53
N VAL A 308 -15.47 21.83 -6.71
CA VAL A 308 -16.12 23.03 -7.29
C VAL A 308 -17.58 22.73 -7.64
N VAL A 309 -17.86 21.65 -8.35
CA VAL A 309 -19.22 21.35 -8.82
C VAL A 309 -20.15 20.98 -7.67
N SER A 310 -19.66 20.24 -6.65
CA SER A 310 -20.47 19.89 -5.48
C SER A 310 -20.91 21.10 -4.62
N GLY A 311 -20.24 22.24 -4.76
CA GLY A 311 -20.63 23.50 -4.11
C GLY A 311 -21.77 24.24 -4.82
N PHE A 312 -22.03 23.95 -6.10
CA PHE A 312 -23.05 24.65 -6.90
C PHE A 312 -24.28 23.80 -7.17
N GLU A 313 -24.10 22.49 -7.44
CA GLU A 313 -25.19 21.59 -7.83
C GLU A 313 -24.95 20.16 -7.35
N THR A 314 -26.03 19.38 -7.18
CA THR A 314 -25.92 17.95 -6.97
C THR A 314 -25.54 17.26 -8.27
N LEU A 315 -24.33 16.71 -8.32
CA LEU A 315 -23.88 15.91 -9.47
C LEU A 315 -24.78 14.68 -9.68
N PRO A 316 -25.20 14.41 -10.93
CA PRO A 316 -25.84 13.16 -11.24
C PRO A 316 -24.96 11.97 -10.85
N LEU A 317 -25.55 10.98 -10.19
CA LEU A 317 -24.84 9.84 -9.62
C LEU A 317 -23.95 9.10 -10.64
N ASN A 318 -24.42 8.96 -11.87
CA ASN A 318 -23.68 8.32 -12.94
C ASN A 318 -22.38 9.08 -13.29
N ILE A 319 -22.40 10.41 -13.34
CA ILE A 319 -21.20 11.23 -13.62
C ILE A 319 -20.21 11.08 -12.46
N LEU A 320 -20.69 11.16 -11.23
CA LEU A 320 -19.86 10.97 -10.04
C LEU A 320 -19.17 9.61 -10.05
N ILE A 321 -19.89 8.53 -10.37
CA ILE A 321 -19.33 7.17 -10.48
C ILE A 321 -18.18 7.13 -11.48
N TRP A 322 -18.37 7.66 -12.69
CA TRP A 322 -17.33 7.62 -13.72
C TRP A 322 -16.08 8.41 -13.35
N ILE A 323 -16.23 9.56 -12.69
CA ILE A 323 -15.09 10.34 -12.19
C ILE A 323 -14.32 9.55 -11.13
N LEU A 324 -15.02 8.87 -10.24
CA LEU A 324 -14.38 8.08 -9.19
C LEU A 324 -13.71 6.80 -9.72
N ILE A 325 -14.29 6.17 -10.73
CA ILE A 325 -13.65 5.06 -11.46
C ILE A 325 -12.36 5.55 -12.13
N ALA A 326 -12.41 6.68 -12.82
CA ALA A 326 -11.22 7.28 -13.44
C ALA A 326 -10.15 7.62 -12.40
N ARG A 327 -10.55 8.22 -11.27
CA ARG A 327 -9.63 8.48 -10.16
C ARG A 327 -9.04 7.19 -9.59
N ALA A 328 -9.83 6.15 -9.39
CA ALA A 328 -9.35 4.87 -8.86
C ALA A 328 -8.32 4.23 -9.81
N PHE A 329 -8.55 4.31 -11.12
CA PHE A 329 -7.60 3.87 -12.14
C PHE A 329 -6.26 4.64 -12.03
N LEU A 330 -6.31 5.97 -11.91
CA LEU A 330 -5.13 6.81 -11.72
C LEU A 330 -4.45 6.56 -10.37
N SER A 331 -5.24 6.37 -9.32
CA SER A 331 -4.74 6.09 -7.96
C SER A 331 -3.85 4.85 -7.93
N GLU A 332 -4.18 3.83 -8.72
CA GLU A 332 -3.37 2.63 -8.79
C GLU A 332 -2.04 2.85 -9.52
N ILE A 333 -2.02 3.67 -10.56
CA ILE A 333 -0.77 4.11 -11.20
C ILE A 333 0.09 4.85 -10.17
N GLY A 334 -0.52 5.73 -9.37
CA GLY A 334 0.14 6.44 -8.28
C GLY A 334 0.66 5.51 -7.19
N TRP A 335 -0.15 4.53 -6.78
CA TRP A 335 0.25 3.53 -5.79
C TRP A 335 1.47 2.73 -6.27
N GLY A 336 1.37 2.10 -7.45
CA GLY A 336 2.47 1.31 -7.99
C GLY A 336 3.75 2.11 -8.22
N SER A 337 3.65 3.36 -8.70
CA SER A 337 4.81 4.23 -8.87
C SER A 337 5.48 4.58 -7.54
N ARG A 338 4.70 4.90 -6.52
CA ARG A 338 5.18 5.17 -5.17
C ARG A 338 5.89 3.96 -4.56
N GLU A 339 5.31 2.75 -4.67
CA GLU A 339 5.92 1.53 -4.14
C GLU A 339 7.27 1.24 -4.80
N VAL A 340 7.37 1.42 -6.11
CA VAL A 340 8.64 1.28 -6.84
C VAL A 340 9.68 2.28 -6.31
N LEU A 341 9.33 3.56 -6.23
CA LEU A 341 10.23 4.60 -5.75
C LEU A 341 10.61 4.41 -4.27
N GLN A 342 9.69 3.97 -3.42
CA GLN A 342 9.98 3.66 -2.02
C GLN A 342 11.05 2.57 -1.87
N VAL A 343 11.01 1.55 -2.71
CA VAL A 343 12.03 0.49 -2.70
C VAL A 343 13.37 0.99 -3.23
N GLU A 344 13.35 1.79 -4.31
CA GLU A 344 14.55 2.26 -4.99
C GLU A 344 15.26 3.41 -4.25
N LEU A 345 14.52 4.23 -3.52
CA LEU A 345 15.04 5.40 -2.81
C LEU A 345 15.42 5.14 -1.34
N ASN A 346 15.31 3.90 -0.87
CA ASN A 346 15.70 3.53 0.49
C ASN A 346 16.89 2.57 0.50
N HIS A 347 17.88 2.88 1.35
CA HIS A 347 19.09 2.07 1.54
C HIS A 347 18.74 0.66 2.06
N THR A 348 19.36 -0.38 1.51
CA THR A 348 19.05 -1.79 1.79
C THR A 348 19.01 -2.13 3.28
N MET A 349 20.03 -1.73 4.06
CA MET A 349 20.11 -2.02 5.51
C MET A 349 19.00 -1.38 6.35
N LYS A 350 18.39 -0.31 5.85
CA LYS A 350 17.34 0.45 6.53
C LYS A 350 16.07 0.56 5.68
N ARG A 351 15.92 -0.31 4.69
CA ARG A 351 14.80 -0.25 3.74
C ARG A 351 13.46 -0.44 4.44
N GLY A 352 13.35 -1.44 5.30
CA GLY A 352 12.14 -1.65 6.10
C GLY A 352 11.82 -0.45 7.01
N THR A 353 12.82 0.09 7.71
CA THR A 353 12.66 1.31 8.53
C THR A 353 12.28 2.52 7.69
N GLY A 354 12.91 2.72 6.53
CA GLY A 354 12.64 3.86 5.63
C GLY A 354 11.22 3.83 5.10
N ILE A 355 10.80 2.72 4.50
CA ILE A 355 9.44 2.51 3.99
C ILE A 355 8.42 2.67 5.13
N GLY A 356 8.65 1.98 6.26
CA GLY A 356 7.75 2.02 7.40
C GLY A 356 7.57 3.42 8.00
N ASN A 357 8.64 4.22 8.12
CA ASN A 357 8.55 5.58 8.63
C ASN A 357 7.76 6.51 7.71
N VAL A 358 7.95 6.43 6.39
CA VAL A 358 7.18 7.22 5.40
C VAL A 358 5.69 6.89 5.49
N ARG A 359 5.35 5.60 5.55
CA ARG A 359 3.96 5.15 5.65
C ARG A 359 3.34 5.52 6.99
N ALA A 360 4.09 5.35 8.08
CA ALA A 360 3.63 5.77 9.41
C ALA A 360 3.34 7.28 9.44
N PHE A 361 4.18 8.11 8.82
CA PHE A 361 3.90 9.53 8.71
C PHE A 361 2.57 9.80 8.01
N ALA A 362 2.30 9.14 6.89
CA ALA A 362 1.05 9.26 6.14
C ALA A 362 -0.18 8.81 6.97
N TYR A 363 -0.08 7.69 7.69
CA TYR A 363 -1.13 7.25 8.61
C TYR A 363 -1.30 8.22 9.80
N GLY A 364 -0.22 8.83 10.28
CA GLY A 364 -0.28 9.87 11.31
C GLY A 364 -1.07 11.10 10.84
N ILE A 365 -0.85 11.56 9.61
CA ILE A 365 -1.65 12.63 9.00
C ILE A 365 -3.12 12.22 8.88
N LEU A 366 -3.41 11.00 8.45
CA LEU A 366 -4.77 10.49 8.37
C LEU A 366 -5.47 10.48 9.74
N ILE A 367 -4.79 10.08 10.81
CA ILE A 367 -5.33 10.15 12.18
C ILE A 367 -5.69 11.60 12.54
N ILE A 368 -4.81 12.56 12.25
CA ILE A 368 -5.08 13.98 12.50
C ILE A 368 -6.31 14.45 11.72
N ILE A 369 -6.40 14.09 10.44
CA ILE A 369 -7.55 14.42 9.60
C ILE A 369 -8.84 13.82 10.17
N TYR A 370 -8.83 12.57 10.62
CA TYR A 370 -9.99 11.93 11.26
C TYR A 370 -10.44 12.68 12.52
N ILE A 371 -9.49 13.10 13.37
CA ILE A 371 -9.81 13.89 14.56
C ILE A 371 -10.44 15.21 14.14
N LEU A 372 -9.84 15.92 13.18
CA LEU A 372 -10.37 17.21 12.72
C LEU A 372 -11.77 17.08 12.10
N THR A 373 -12.03 16.04 11.31
CA THR A 373 -13.34 15.81 10.69
C THR A 373 -14.46 15.52 11.69
N THR A 374 -14.14 15.08 12.92
CA THR A 374 -15.16 14.89 13.96
C THR A 374 -15.76 16.20 14.47
N PHE A 375 -15.05 17.32 14.31
CA PHE A 375 -15.46 18.65 14.77
C PHE A 375 -16.07 19.52 13.67
N VAL A 376 -16.08 19.07 12.43
CA VAL A 376 -16.55 19.84 11.27
C VAL A 376 -17.85 19.24 10.74
N ASN A 377 -18.76 20.11 10.31
CA ASN A 377 -20.00 19.68 9.66
C ASN A 377 -19.67 19.02 8.30
N ASN A 378 -19.98 17.74 8.17
CA ASN A 378 -19.53 16.90 7.05
C ASN A 378 -20.42 17.13 5.81
N SER A 379 -20.19 18.23 5.07
CA SER A 379 -20.79 18.43 3.75
C SER A 379 -19.99 17.68 2.66
N MET A 380 -20.65 17.36 1.56
CA MET A 380 -20.03 16.76 0.36
C MET A 380 -18.90 17.63 -0.18
N GLU A 381 -19.15 18.91 -0.27
CA GLU A 381 -18.19 19.92 -0.69
C GLU A 381 -16.94 19.91 0.20
N PHE A 382 -17.12 19.93 1.52
CA PHE A 382 -15.99 19.89 2.46
C PHE A 382 -15.10 18.66 2.24
N TYR A 383 -15.67 17.48 2.05
CA TYR A 383 -14.90 16.27 1.81
C TYR A 383 -14.11 16.30 0.50
N PHE A 384 -14.75 16.79 -0.58
CA PHE A 384 -14.03 16.92 -1.85
C PHE A 384 -12.97 18.00 -1.81
N MET A 385 -13.18 19.12 -1.10
CA MET A 385 -12.16 20.13 -0.87
C MET A 385 -10.97 19.57 -0.06
N LEU A 386 -11.24 18.81 0.98
CA LEU A 386 -10.21 18.16 1.77
C LEU A 386 -9.40 17.15 0.93
N LEU A 387 -10.09 16.30 0.17
CA LEU A 387 -9.47 15.36 -0.76
C LEU A 387 -8.64 16.08 -1.83
N ALA A 388 -9.16 17.13 -2.44
CA ALA A 388 -8.44 17.93 -3.43
C ALA A 388 -7.16 18.55 -2.84
N THR A 389 -7.21 19.04 -1.60
CA THR A 389 -6.03 19.56 -0.90
C THR A 389 -4.95 18.48 -0.72
N VAL A 390 -5.34 17.30 -0.32
CA VAL A 390 -4.43 16.16 -0.16
C VAL A 390 -3.85 15.73 -1.51
N GLU A 391 -4.64 15.71 -2.58
CA GLU A 391 -4.16 15.35 -3.93
C GLU A 391 -3.20 16.41 -4.50
N ILE A 392 -3.45 17.69 -4.24
CA ILE A 392 -2.51 18.78 -4.59
C ILE A 392 -1.16 18.56 -3.90
N PHE A 393 -1.15 18.16 -2.64
CA PHE A 393 0.10 17.85 -1.92
C PHE A 393 0.89 16.73 -2.59
N GLY A 394 0.22 15.64 -3.01
CA GLY A 394 0.85 14.57 -3.79
C GLY A 394 1.35 15.03 -5.15
N ALA A 395 0.56 15.85 -5.85
CA ALA A 395 0.97 16.43 -7.13
C ALA A 395 2.22 17.31 -7.00
N MET A 396 2.34 18.11 -5.93
CA MET A 396 3.54 18.90 -5.65
C MET A 396 4.78 18.03 -5.48
N GLY A 397 4.69 16.92 -4.75
CA GLY A 397 5.79 15.98 -4.60
C GLY A 397 6.17 15.32 -5.91
N ALA A 398 5.21 14.83 -6.66
CA ALA A 398 5.39 14.18 -7.95
C ALA A 398 6.04 15.13 -8.99
N ILE A 399 5.54 16.35 -9.12
CA ILE A 399 6.09 17.37 -10.03
C ILE A 399 7.51 17.75 -9.59
N SER A 400 7.73 17.96 -8.29
CA SER A 400 9.06 18.30 -7.77
C SER A 400 10.08 17.21 -8.08
N TRP A 401 9.70 15.93 -7.90
CA TRP A 401 10.55 14.81 -8.24
C TRP A 401 10.83 14.71 -9.74
N TYR A 402 9.81 14.92 -10.57
CA TYR A 402 9.98 14.94 -12.03
C TYR A 402 10.95 16.03 -12.50
N LEU A 403 10.88 17.23 -11.94
CA LEU A 403 11.72 18.36 -12.37
C LEU A 403 13.16 18.26 -11.87
N TRP A 404 13.36 17.84 -10.62
CA TRP A 404 14.67 17.93 -9.94
C TRP A 404 15.19 16.60 -9.41
N GLY A 405 14.39 15.53 -9.48
CA GLY A 405 14.78 14.19 -9.06
C GLY A 405 15.67 13.47 -10.06
N VAL A 406 16.10 12.28 -9.68
CA VAL A 406 16.90 11.39 -10.54
C VAL A 406 16.03 10.25 -11.07
N GLU A 407 16.37 9.77 -12.28
CA GLU A 407 15.74 8.55 -12.80
C GLU A 407 16.33 7.33 -12.08
N THR A 408 15.45 6.49 -11.55
CA THR A 408 15.83 5.31 -10.79
C THR A 408 15.58 4.00 -11.55
N GLY A 409 14.85 4.06 -12.67
CA GLY A 409 14.52 2.90 -13.49
C GLY A 409 15.70 2.39 -14.34
N THR A 410 15.44 1.30 -15.05
CA THR A 410 16.45 0.64 -15.92
C THR A 410 17.12 1.58 -16.92
N LYS A 411 16.45 2.65 -17.34
CA LYS A 411 17.02 3.68 -18.24
C LYS A 411 18.09 4.56 -17.57
N ALA A 412 18.20 4.57 -16.26
CA ALA A 412 19.24 5.32 -15.55
C ALA A 412 20.62 4.63 -15.63
N ILE A 413 20.64 3.35 -15.96
CA ILE A 413 21.83 2.50 -16.01
C ILE A 413 22.37 2.36 -17.44
N LEU A 414 21.51 2.56 -18.44
CA LEU A 414 21.89 2.58 -19.86
C LEU A 414 22.33 3.97 -20.29
#